data_c2385f94e1c1c1c4d934c1a3eefcc9dc
#
_entry.id   c2385f94e1c1c1c4d934c1a3eefcc9dc
#
_cell.length_a   1.000
_cell.length_b   1.000
_cell.length_c   1.000
_cell.angle_alpha   90.00
_cell.angle_beta   90.00
_cell.angle_gamma   90.00
#
_symmetry.space_group_name_H-M   'P 1'
#
loop_
_entity.id
_entity.type
_entity.pdbx_description
1 polymer ?
#
loop_
_entity_poly.entity_id
_entity_poly.type
_entity_poly.pdbx_seq_one_letter_code
_entity_poly.pdbx_strand_id
1 'polypeptide(L)'
;MILYFTGTGNCLYVARELAAEGERVLSIPQELRREGELAYADDTIGIVYPIYGHMMPDMVKTFLERATLDTPYLYFVCTYGNRHANAVELCLENARTAGLNPAYVTTLLMVDNWLPNFDMDEQRARIPEKKIGENLERIRAAVSTRHRWIEPVTDEDRAAHEQFVSRGLRFEPAALGGFLTVDSEKCIGCGACAKVCPAGCIALKGGKAV
;
A
#
# COMPACT_ATOMS: atom_id res chain seq x y z
N MET A 1 -8.46 14.28 0.07
CA MET A 1 -7.95 13.38 1.15
C MET A 1 -7.15 12.23 0.57
N ILE A 2 -6.29 11.60 1.38
CA ILE A 2 -5.54 10.42 0.98
C ILE A 2 -5.80 9.27 1.96
N LEU A 3 -6.19 8.12 1.45
CA LEU A 3 -6.35 6.87 2.19
C LEU A 3 -5.16 5.96 1.88
N TYR A 4 -4.52 5.40 2.91
CA TYR A 4 -3.33 4.58 2.69
C TYR A 4 -3.36 3.27 3.47
N PHE A 5 -2.73 2.25 2.89
CA PHE A 5 -2.30 1.05 3.59
C PHE A 5 -0.78 0.95 3.56
N THR A 6 -0.16 0.65 4.68
CA THR A 6 1.29 0.45 4.77
C THR A 6 1.63 -0.64 5.78
N GLY A 7 2.49 -1.59 5.41
CA GLY A 7 3.07 -2.56 6.32
C GLY A 7 4.34 -2.05 7.00
N THR A 8 5.14 -1.26 6.30
CA THR A 8 6.52 -0.94 6.70
C THR A 8 6.87 0.55 6.61
N GLY A 9 5.88 1.41 6.32
CA GLY A 9 6.03 2.86 6.31
C GLY A 9 6.10 3.53 4.93
N ASN A 10 6.47 2.83 3.86
CA ASN A 10 6.63 3.41 2.53
C ASN A 10 5.39 4.17 2.06
N CYS A 11 4.20 3.55 2.11
CA CYS A 11 2.98 4.20 1.65
C CYS A 11 2.53 5.35 2.54
N LEU A 12 2.80 5.29 3.85
CA LEU A 12 2.54 6.42 4.74
C LEU A 12 3.45 7.62 4.39
N TYR A 13 4.73 7.35 4.09
CA TYR A 13 5.65 8.38 3.60
C TYR A 13 5.11 9.00 2.30
N VAL A 14 4.77 8.18 1.31
CA VAL A 14 4.21 8.65 0.03
C VAL A 14 2.92 9.45 0.24
N ALA A 15 2.00 8.97 1.07
CA ALA A 15 0.75 9.67 1.34
C ALA A 15 0.98 11.05 1.98
N ARG A 16 1.94 11.16 2.89
CA ARG A 16 2.31 12.44 3.51
C ARG A 16 2.98 13.41 2.55
N GLU A 17 3.86 12.90 1.68
CA GLU A 17 4.53 13.70 0.68
C GLU A 17 3.59 14.22 -0.41
N LEU A 18 2.53 13.48 -0.72
CA LEU A 18 1.52 13.88 -1.71
C LEU A 18 0.46 14.80 -1.11
N ALA A 19 0.21 14.73 0.18
CA ALA A 19 -0.82 15.50 0.84
C ALA A 19 -0.52 17.01 0.82
N ALA A 20 -1.52 17.79 0.47
CA ALA A 20 -1.49 19.25 0.64
C ALA A 20 -1.56 19.63 2.13
N GLU A 21 -1.22 20.87 2.44
CA GLU A 21 -1.34 21.39 3.81
C GLU A 21 -2.78 21.28 4.31
N GLY A 22 -2.96 20.64 5.47
CA GLY A 22 -4.28 20.42 6.06
C GLY A 22 -5.08 19.25 5.43
N GLU A 23 -4.56 18.59 4.41
CA GLU A 23 -5.23 17.45 3.78
C GLU A 23 -5.26 16.24 4.70
N ARG A 24 -6.42 15.57 4.79
CA ARG A 24 -6.59 14.38 5.63
C ARG A 24 -5.83 13.20 5.03
N VAL A 25 -5.01 12.54 5.86
CA VAL A 25 -4.30 11.29 5.53
C VAL A 25 -4.79 10.20 6.47
N LEU A 26 -5.56 9.26 5.95
CA LEU A 26 -6.32 8.27 6.72
C LEU A 26 -5.76 6.85 6.50
N SER A 27 -5.63 6.10 7.59
CA SER A 27 -5.15 4.72 7.55
C SER A 27 -6.29 3.75 7.21
N ILE A 28 -6.26 3.09 6.06
CA ILE A 28 -7.25 2.08 5.66
C ILE A 28 -7.50 1.04 6.76
N PRO A 29 -6.49 0.42 7.40
CA PRO A 29 -6.73 -0.51 8.49
C PRO A 29 -7.46 0.12 9.69
N GLN A 30 -7.23 1.39 9.99
CA GLN A 30 -7.94 2.08 11.07
C GLN A 30 -9.38 2.37 10.68
N GLU A 31 -9.61 2.82 9.45
CA GLU A 31 -10.95 3.07 8.94
C GLU A 31 -11.81 1.78 8.91
N LEU A 32 -11.23 0.64 8.50
CA LEU A 32 -11.91 -0.66 8.51
C LEU A 32 -12.36 -1.14 9.90
N ARG A 33 -11.74 -0.63 10.98
CA ARG A 33 -12.11 -0.95 12.37
C ARG A 33 -13.15 -0.01 12.96
N ARG A 34 -13.47 1.06 12.26
CA ARG A 34 -14.52 1.97 12.71
C ARG A 34 -15.88 1.29 12.59
N GLU A 35 -16.74 1.58 13.55
CA GLU A 35 -18.16 1.24 13.46
C GLU A 35 -18.88 2.21 12.50
N GLY A 36 -19.92 1.71 11.83
CA GLY A 36 -20.75 2.49 10.93
C GLY A 36 -20.29 2.44 9.45
N GLU A 37 -20.84 3.35 8.69
CA GLU A 37 -20.62 3.44 7.24
C GLU A 37 -19.23 4.04 6.93
N LEU A 38 -18.58 3.49 5.90
CA LEU A 38 -17.33 4.00 5.36
C LEU A 38 -17.64 4.89 4.15
N ALA A 39 -18.10 6.10 4.40
CA ALA A 39 -18.45 7.06 3.37
C ALA A 39 -17.48 8.25 3.37
N TYR A 40 -16.90 8.52 2.22
CA TYR A 40 -15.90 9.57 2.03
C TYR A 40 -16.27 10.43 0.82
N ALA A 41 -16.35 11.74 1.04
CA ALA A 41 -16.57 12.72 0.00
C ALA A 41 -15.45 13.77 0.02
N ASP A 42 -14.85 14.01 -1.12
CA ASP A 42 -13.80 15.03 -1.31
C ASP A 42 -13.62 15.34 -2.80
N ASP A 43 -13.14 16.51 -3.12
CA ASP A 43 -12.80 16.92 -4.49
C ASP A 43 -11.72 16.04 -5.14
N THR A 44 -10.86 15.46 -4.32
CA THR A 44 -9.81 14.53 -4.73
C THR A 44 -9.63 13.46 -3.68
N ILE A 45 -9.71 12.19 -4.08
CA ILE A 45 -9.42 11.05 -3.21
C ILE A 45 -8.25 10.27 -3.79
N GLY A 46 -7.20 10.09 -2.98
CA GLY A 46 -6.05 9.27 -3.28
C GLY A 46 -6.07 7.96 -2.51
N ILE A 47 -5.69 6.87 -3.18
CA ILE A 47 -5.47 5.56 -2.55
C ILE A 47 -3.99 5.19 -2.74
N VAL A 48 -3.26 5.02 -1.64
CA VAL A 48 -1.84 4.66 -1.65
C VAL A 48 -1.63 3.31 -0.97
N TYR A 49 -1.11 2.32 -1.69
CA TYR A 49 -0.91 0.98 -1.16
C TYR A 49 0.33 0.28 -1.75
N PRO A 50 0.93 -0.71 -1.04
CA PRO A 50 2.04 -1.48 -1.58
C PRO A 50 1.56 -2.64 -2.45
N ILE A 51 2.30 -2.94 -3.50
CA ILE A 51 2.11 -4.14 -4.30
C ILE A 51 2.74 -5.33 -3.56
N TYR A 52 1.94 -6.35 -3.25
CA TYR A 52 2.39 -7.60 -2.66
C TYR A 52 2.18 -8.76 -3.64
N GLY A 53 3.28 -9.39 -4.08
CA GLY A 53 3.19 -10.48 -5.07
C GLY A 53 2.43 -10.07 -6.35
N HIS A 54 2.71 -8.89 -6.86
CA HIS A 54 2.04 -8.23 -8.01
C HIS A 54 0.58 -7.79 -7.75
N MET A 55 0.03 -8.03 -6.56
CA MET A 55 -1.39 -7.81 -6.27
C MET A 55 -1.64 -6.68 -5.26
N MET A 56 -2.87 -6.20 -5.26
CA MET A 56 -3.40 -5.33 -4.22
C MET A 56 -3.58 -6.14 -2.93
N PRO A 57 -3.17 -5.64 -1.75
CA PRO A 57 -3.42 -6.30 -0.47
C PRO A 57 -4.93 -6.50 -0.21
N ASP A 58 -5.31 -7.65 0.34
CA ASP A 58 -6.73 -7.99 0.59
C ASP A 58 -7.44 -6.97 1.50
N MET A 59 -6.71 -6.38 2.43
CA MET A 59 -7.26 -5.32 3.29
C MET A 59 -7.65 -4.07 2.48
N VAL A 60 -6.91 -3.74 1.43
CA VAL A 60 -7.26 -2.63 0.52
C VAL A 60 -8.47 -3.01 -0.33
N LYS A 61 -8.51 -4.24 -0.87
CA LYS A 61 -9.69 -4.74 -1.61
C LYS A 61 -10.96 -4.66 -0.75
N THR A 62 -10.90 -5.21 0.48
CA THR A 62 -12.01 -5.17 1.43
C THR A 62 -12.47 -3.74 1.72
N PHE A 63 -11.51 -2.80 1.83
CA PHE A 63 -11.85 -1.40 2.01
C PHE A 63 -12.61 -0.83 0.80
N LEU A 64 -12.11 -1.05 -0.42
CA LEU A 64 -12.75 -0.57 -1.64
C LEU A 64 -14.17 -1.15 -1.84
N GLU A 65 -14.38 -2.40 -1.47
CA GLU A 65 -15.69 -3.08 -1.54
C GLU A 65 -16.71 -2.54 -0.52
N ARG A 66 -16.24 -2.03 0.62
CA ARG A 66 -17.09 -1.55 1.72
C ARG A 66 -17.28 -0.04 1.74
N ALA A 67 -16.37 0.70 1.13
CA ALA A 67 -16.35 2.14 1.19
C ALA A 67 -17.12 2.77 0.03
N THR A 68 -17.86 3.83 0.31
CA THR A 68 -18.39 4.74 -0.69
C THR A 68 -17.41 5.89 -0.86
N LEU A 69 -16.87 6.06 -2.06
CA LEU A 69 -15.94 7.13 -2.41
C LEU A 69 -16.64 8.09 -3.40
N ASP A 70 -17.09 9.23 -2.91
CA ASP A 70 -17.72 10.28 -3.73
C ASP A 70 -16.67 11.35 -4.08
N THR A 71 -16.16 11.29 -5.30
CA THR A 71 -15.13 12.22 -5.78
C THR A 71 -15.14 12.34 -7.30
N PRO A 72 -14.97 13.55 -7.85
CA PRO A 72 -14.77 13.76 -9.27
C PRO A 72 -13.37 13.32 -9.76
N TYR A 73 -12.39 13.13 -8.84
CA TYR A 73 -11.05 12.72 -9.19
C TYR A 73 -10.50 11.70 -8.18
N LEU A 74 -10.53 10.42 -8.58
CA LEU A 74 -9.96 9.29 -7.85
C LEU A 74 -8.60 8.92 -8.45
N TYR A 75 -7.56 8.77 -7.62
CA TYR A 75 -6.26 8.33 -8.09
C TYR A 75 -5.66 7.23 -7.20
N PHE A 76 -4.82 6.39 -7.81
CA PHE A 76 -4.08 5.34 -7.12
C PHE A 76 -2.57 5.50 -7.32
N VAL A 77 -1.81 5.31 -6.23
CA VAL A 77 -0.35 5.18 -6.25
C VAL A 77 0.03 3.84 -5.63
N CYS A 78 0.52 2.93 -6.48
CA CYS A 78 0.88 1.57 -6.12
C CYS A 78 2.40 1.50 -5.88
N THR A 79 2.84 1.37 -4.62
CA THR A 79 4.28 1.32 -4.34
C THR A 79 4.84 -0.09 -4.48
N TYR A 80 6.07 -0.21 -4.96
CA TYR A 80 6.77 -1.49 -5.08
C TYR A 80 8.26 -1.34 -4.81
N GLY A 81 8.95 -2.42 -4.45
CA GLY A 81 10.39 -2.39 -4.12
C GLY A 81 11.29 -2.96 -5.22
N ASN A 82 10.76 -3.89 -6.02
CA ASN A 82 11.53 -4.59 -7.06
C ASN A 82 10.78 -4.63 -8.40
N ARG A 83 9.63 -5.29 -8.48
CA ARG A 83 8.85 -5.43 -9.72
C ARG A 83 7.36 -5.18 -9.43
N HIS A 84 6.70 -4.45 -10.32
CA HIS A 84 5.25 -4.20 -10.23
C HIS A 84 4.43 -5.14 -11.13
N ALA A 85 5.07 -5.73 -12.17
CA ALA A 85 4.41 -6.57 -13.17
C ALA A 85 3.12 -5.90 -13.71
N ASN A 86 2.01 -6.62 -13.81
CA ASN A 86 0.73 -6.09 -14.28
C ASN A 86 -0.14 -5.47 -13.16
N ALA A 87 0.45 -5.02 -12.05
CA ALA A 87 -0.29 -4.52 -10.90
C ALA A 87 -1.25 -3.36 -11.21
N VAL A 88 -0.96 -2.54 -12.22
CA VAL A 88 -1.86 -1.47 -12.67
C VAL A 88 -3.16 -2.04 -13.25
N GLU A 89 -3.10 -3.08 -14.08
CA GLU A 89 -4.28 -3.76 -14.62
C GLU A 89 -5.11 -4.41 -13.51
N LEU A 90 -4.44 -5.08 -12.56
CA LEU A 90 -5.09 -5.68 -11.39
C LEU A 90 -5.70 -4.61 -10.46
N CYS A 91 -5.07 -3.44 -10.34
CA CYS A 91 -5.64 -2.29 -9.63
C CYS A 91 -6.95 -1.83 -10.28
N LEU A 92 -6.96 -1.67 -11.60
CA LEU A 92 -8.15 -1.27 -12.36
C LEU A 92 -9.27 -2.31 -12.27
N GLU A 93 -8.93 -3.58 -12.30
CA GLU A 93 -9.88 -4.68 -12.13
C GLU A 93 -10.55 -4.64 -10.75
N ASN A 94 -9.76 -4.53 -9.68
CA ASN A 94 -10.28 -4.40 -8.31
C ASN A 94 -11.11 -3.13 -8.13
N ALA A 95 -10.67 -2.00 -8.67
CA ALA A 95 -11.42 -0.75 -8.63
C ALA A 95 -12.77 -0.89 -9.35
N ARG A 96 -12.79 -1.49 -10.54
CA ARG A 96 -14.02 -1.73 -11.31
C ARG A 96 -14.98 -2.66 -10.58
N THR A 97 -14.46 -3.73 -9.95
CA THR A 97 -15.27 -4.65 -9.12
C THR A 97 -15.95 -3.91 -7.97
N ALA A 98 -15.28 -2.92 -7.40
CA ALA A 98 -15.82 -2.04 -6.35
C ALA A 98 -16.70 -0.89 -6.90
N GLY A 99 -16.99 -0.87 -8.21
CA GLY A 99 -17.80 0.20 -8.82
C GLY A 99 -17.07 1.53 -9.02
N LEU A 100 -15.74 1.53 -8.91
CA LEU A 100 -14.90 2.72 -8.99
C LEU A 100 -14.25 2.87 -10.37
N ASN A 101 -14.06 4.13 -10.78
CA ASN A 101 -13.42 4.46 -12.06
C ASN A 101 -12.29 5.49 -11.82
N PRO A 102 -11.07 5.05 -11.50
CA PRO A 102 -9.96 5.95 -11.24
C PRO A 102 -9.56 6.76 -12.47
N ALA A 103 -9.26 8.02 -12.24
CA ALA A 103 -8.79 8.95 -13.27
C ALA A 103 -7.27 8.85 -13.51
N TYR A 104 -6.53 8.45 -12.48
CA TYR A 104 -5.07 8.34 -12.53
C TYR A 104 -4.62 7.10 -11.74
N VAL A 105 -3.78 6.27 -12.36
CA VAL A 105 -3.16 5.12 -11.69
C VAL A 105 -1.69 5.08 -12.09
N THR A 106 -0.81 5.04 -11.11
CA THR A 106 0.63 4.96 -11.33
C THR A 106 1.32 4.06 -10.31
N THR A 107 2.49 3.58 -10.68
CA THR A 107 3.39 2.87 -9.78
C THR A 107 4.49 3.78 -9.25
N LEU A 108 5.06 3.47 -8.09
CA LEU A 108 6.18 4.19 -7.51
C LEU A 108 7.20 3.21 -6.92
N LEU A 109 8.41 3.22 -7.50
CA LEU A 109 9.51 2.42 -6.99
C LEU A 109 10.02 3.00 -5.67
N MET A 110 9.96 2.18 -4.63
CA MET A 110 10.38 2.50 -3.27
C MET A 110 11.48 1.54 -2.78
N VAL A 111 11.94 1.73 -1.57
CA VAL A 111 12.85 0.77 -0.90
C VAL A 111 12.13 -0.56 -0.73
N ASP A 112 12.77 -1.66 -1.12
CA ASP A 112 12.25 -2.98 -0.78
C ASP A 112 12.63 -3.30 0.67
N ASN A 113 11.66 -3.29 1.54
CA ASN A 113 11.85 -3.44 2.98
C ASN A 113 11.16 -4.68 3.56
N TRP A 114 11.04 -5.72 2.75
CA TRP A 114 10.64 -7.03 3.24
C TRP A 114 11.83 -7.72 3.94
N LEU A 115 11.97 -7.43 5.22
CA LEU A 115 13.11 -7.82 6.06
C LEU A 115 13.48 -9.31 6.03
N PRO A 116 12.54 -10.27 5.90
CA PRO A 116 12.92 -11.68 5.82
C PRO A 116 13.76 -12.05 4.60
N ASN A 117 13.75 -11.22 3.55
CA ASN A 117 14.35 -11.55 2.26
C ASN A 117 15.45 -10.58 1.79
N PHE A 118 15.46 -9.35 2.31
CA PHE A 118 16.38 -8.31 1.83
C PHE A 118 17.29 -7.78 2.93
N ASP A 119 18.56 -7.61 2.62
CA ASP A 119 19.49 -6.85 3.45
C ASP A 119 19.18 -5.36 3.37
N MET A 120 18.97 -4.74 4.52
CA MET A 120 18.53 -3.33 4.58
C MET A 120 19.64 -2.34 4.28
N ASP A 121 20.91 -2.70 4.50
CA ASP A 121 22.02 -1.81 4.17
C ASP A 121 22.23 -1.77 2.65
N GLU A 122 22.10 -2.92 1.97
CA GLU A 122 22.08 -2.98 0.51
C GLU A 122 20.89 -2.18 -0.05
N GLN A 123 19.70 -2.34 0.52
CA GLN A 123 18.51 -1.60 0.07
C GLN A 123 18.66 -0.09 0.27
N ARG A 124 19.25 0.35 1.37
CA ARG A 124 19.54 1.77 1.63
C ARG A 124 20.56 2.34 0.65
N ALA A 125 21.62 1.59 0.33
CA ALA A 125 22.63 2.01 -0.66
C ALA A 125 22.00 2.28 -2.03
N ARG A 126 20.91 1.59 -2.39
CA ARG A 126 20.20 1.72 -3.66
C ARG A 126 19.14 2.82 -3.70
N ILE A 127 18.91 3.55 -2.60
CA ILE A 127 17.90 4.63 -2.56
C ILE A 127 18.12 5.69 -3.66
N PRO A 128 19.35 6.17 -3.94
CA PRO A 128 19.58 7.17 -4.99
C PRO A 128 19.14 6.71 -6.38
N GLU A 129 19.28 5.41 -6.68
CA GLU A 129 18.90 4.84 -7.97
C GLU A 129 17.38 4.88 -8.20
N LYS A 130 16.59 4.86 -7.14
CA LYS A 130 15.13 4.78 -7.18
C LYS A 130 14.43 6.11 -7.51
N LYS A 131 15.16 7.22 -7.45
CA LYS A 131 14.68 8.57 -7.79
C LYS A 131 13.33 8.93 -7.14
N ILE A 132 13.16 8.51 -5.88
CA ILE A 132 11.86 8.60 -5.17
C ILE A 132 11.33 10.04 -5.16
N GLY A 133 12.19 11.02 -4.84
CA GLY A 133 11.81 12.44 -4.80
C GLY A 133 11.32 12.96 -6.16
N GLU A 134 12.07 12.70 -7.22
CA GLU A 134 11.71 13.13 -8.59
C GLU A 134 10.36 12.52 -9.02
N ASN A 135 10.15 11.24 -8.72
CA ASN A 135 8.91 10.56 -9.06
C ASN A 135 7.72 11.09 -8.24
N LEU A 136 7.93 11.39 -6.95
CA LEU A 136 6.91 12.02 -6.11
C LEU A 136 6.51 13.39 -6.62
N GLU A 137 7.46 14.25 -7.02
CA GLU A 137 7.17 15.56 -7.61
C GLU A 137 6.34 15.43 -8.89
N ARG A 138 6.68 14.46 -9.76
CA ARG A 138 5.91 14.18 -10.97
C ARG A 138 4.47 13.75 -10.65
N ILE A 139 4.30 12.87 -9.67
CA ILE A 139 2.96 12.42 -9.23
C ILE A 139 2.18 13.59 -8.62
N ARG A 140 2.80 14.38 -7.75
CA ARG A 140 2.19 15.57 -7.14
C ARG A 140 1.72 16.55 -8.20
N ALA A 141 2.55 16.86 -9.20
CA ALA A 141 2.18 17.73 -10.32
C ALA A 141 0.99 17.17 -11.11
N ALA A 142 0.97 15.87 -11.38
CA ALA A 142 -0.13 15.22 -12.09
C ALA A 142 -1.44 15.28 -11.28
N VAL A 143 -1.40 14.98 -9.99
CA VAL A 143 -2.57 15.02 -9.10
C VAL A 143 -3.09 16.45 -8.94
N SER A 144 -2.22 17.44 -8.73
CA SER A 144 -2.61 18.85 -8.55
C SER A 144 -3.33 19.43 -9.77
N THR A 145 -2.96 18.97 -10.97
CA THR A 145 -3.63 19.36 -12.24
C THR A 145 -4.78 18.44 -12.62
N ARG A 146 -5.12 17.46 -11.78
CA ARG A 146 -6.13 16.41 -12.07
C ARG A 146 -5.87 15.72 -13.41
N HIS A 147 -4.60 15.43 -13.71
CA HIS A 147 -4.21 14.75 -14.94
C HIS A 147 -4.83 13.37 -14.99
N ARG A 148 -5.43 13.03 -16.13
CA ARG A 148 -6.07 11.72 -16.36
C ARG A 148 -5.09 10.82 -17.12
N TRP A 149 -4.58 9.82 -16.45
CA TRP A 149 -3.61 8.91 -17.05
C TRP A 149 -3.54 7.58 -16.29
N ILE A 150 -3.49 6.52 -17.03
CA ILE A 150 -3.29 5.17 -16.51
C ILE A 150 -1.93 4.69 -17.01
N GLU A 151 -1.06 4.30 -16.10
CA GLU A 151 0.26 3.77 -16.44
C GLU A 151 0.12 2.52 -17.33
N PRO A 152 0.76 2.51 -18.52
CA PRO A 152 0.67 1.37 -19.41
C PRO A 152 1.37 0.14 -18.82
N VAL A 153 0.79 -1.02 -19.03
CA VAL A 153 1.38 -2.32 -18.69
C VAL A 153 1.91 -2.95 -19.96
N THR A 154 3.16 -3.40 -19.93
CA THR A 154 3.80 -4.05 -21.06
C THR A 154 3.47 -5.54 -21.13
N ASP A 155 3.72 -6.17 -22.29
CA ASP A 155 3.57 -7.62 -22.42
C ASP A 155 4.60 -8.37 -21.56
N GLU A 156 5.77 -7.77 -21.33
CA GLU A 156 6.77 -8.31 -20.41
C GLU A 156 6.27 -8.32 -18.95
N ASP A 157 5.56 -7.28 -18.54
CA ASP A 157 4.94 -7.20 -17.20
C ASP A 157 3.86 -8.26 -17.01
N ARG A 158 3.01 -8.47 -18.02
CA ARG A 158 1.97 -9.53 -18.01
C ARG A 158 2.60 -10.91 -17.96
N ALA A 159 3.61 -11.18 -18.81
CA ALA A 159 4.34 -12.44 -18.82
C ALA A 159 5.03 -12.72 -17.47
N ALA A 160 5.56 -11.69 -16.82
CA ALA A 160 6.16 -11.80 -15.50
C ALA A 160 5.13 -12.21 -14.43
N HIS A 161 3.92 -11.69 -14.50
CA HIS A 161 2.82 -12.08 -13.60
C HIS A 161 2.38 -13.52 -13.86
N GLU A 162 2.16 -13.90 -15.12
CA GLU A 162 1.79 -15.26 -15.50
C GLU A 162 2.82 -16.29 -15.01
N GLN A 163 4.10 -15.98 -15.20
CA GLN A 163 5.18 -16.83 -14.70
C GLN A 163 5.18 -16.96 -13.17
N PHE A 164 4.90 -15.87 -12.45
CA PHE A 164 4.79 -15.86 -11.00
C PHE A 164 3.65 -16.77 -10.52
N VAL A 165 2.48 -16.61 -11.12
CA VAL A 165 1.29 -17.42 -10.78
C VAL A 165 1.46 -18.89 -11.16
N SER A 166 2.04 -19.19 -12.34
CA SER A 166 2.25 -20.55 -12.84
C SER A 166 3.19 -21.37 -11.95
N ARG A 167 4.10 -20.69 -11.23
CA ARG A 167 4.97 -21.34 -10.24
C ARG A 167 4.27 -21.62 -8.90
N GLY A 168 2.97 -21.34 -8.78
CA GLY A 168 2.23 -21.47 -7.53
C GLY A 168 2.63 -20.44 -6.47
N LEU A 169 3.38 -19.42 -6.87
CA LEU A 169 3.77 -18.34 -5.99
C LEU A 169 2.56 -17.44 -5.77
N ARG A 170 1.91 -17.62 -4.64
CA ARG A 170 0.85 -16.75 -4.15
C ARG A 170 1.33 -16.11 -2.87
N PHE A 171 1.13 -14.82 -2.77
CA PHE A 171 1.32 -14.16 -1.50
C PHE A 171 0.08 -14.41 -0.64
N GLU A 172 0.14 -15.44 0.19
CA GLU A 172 -0.93 -15.77 1.15
C GLU A 172 -0.47 -15.38 2.56
N PRO A 173 -0.87 -14.20 3.06
CA PRO A 173 -0.47 -13.72 4.38
C PRO A 173 -0.80 -14.69 5.51
N ALA A 174 -1.91 -15.42 5.40
CA ALA A 174 -2.33 -16.41 6.37
C ALA A 174 -1.34 -17.57 6.52
N ALA A 175 -0.66 -17.96 5.43
CA ALA A 175 0.36 -19.00 5.46
C ALA A 175 1.63 -18.56 6.21
N LEU A 176 1.88 -17.26 6.32
CA LEU A 176 3.03 -16.69 7.01
C LEU A 176 2.78 -16.44 8.49
N GLY A 177 1.53 -16.40 8.93
CA GLY A 177 1.16 -16.07 10.32
C GLY A 177 1.74 -17.01 11.36
N GLY A 178 1.88 -18.30 11.03
CA GLY A 178 2.46 -19.30 11.92
C GLY A 178 3.97 -19.17 12.17
N PHE A 179 4.67 -18.38 11.36
CA PHE A 179 6.11 -18.14 11.51
C PHE A 179 6.45 -16.89 12.32
N LEU A 180 5.46 -16.04 12.58
CA LEU A 180 5.67 -14.81 13.33
C LEU A 180 5.38 -15.05 14.79
N THR A 181 6.42 -15.08 15.60
CA THR A 181 6.32 -15.26 17.05
C THR A 181 7.02 -14.12 17.78
N VAL A 182 6.54 -13.84 18.99
CA VAL A 182 7.18 -12.89 19.88
C VAL A 182 8.10 -13.66 20.85
N ASP A 183 9.38 -13.32 20.83
CA ASP A 183 10.32 -13.80 21.84
C ASP A 183 10.07 -13.03 23.16
N SER A 184 9.37 -13.68 24.09
CA SER A 184 8.98 -13.07 25.36
C SER A 184 10.17 -12.73 26.28
N GLU A 185 11.32 -13.43 26.11
CA GLU A 185 12.51 -13.13 26.91
C GLU A 185 13.16 -11.83 26.46
N LYS A 186 13.20 -11.57 25.15
CA LYS A 186 13.71 -10.33 24.58
C LYS A 186 12.72 -9.16 24.65
N CYS A 187 11.44 -9.45 24.78
CA CYS A 187 10.42 -8.41 24.82
C CYS A 187 10.53 -7.58 26.12
N ILE A 188 10.80 -6.28 25.99
CA ILE A 188 10.85 -5.34 27.12
C ILE A 188 9.50 -4.69 27.43
N GLY A 189 8.43 -5.03 26.74
CA GLY A 189 7.08 -4.52 26.97
C GLY A 189 6.85 -3.06 26.59
N CYS A 190 7.69 -2.46 25.74
CA CYS A 190 7.60 -1.04 25.37
C CYS A 190 6.37 -0.68 24.53
N GLY A 191 5.64 -1.65 23.98
CA GLY A 191 4.43 -1.46 23.19
C GLY A 191 4.63 -0.88 21.79
N ALA A 192 5.86 -0.64 21.34
CA ALA A 192 6.14 -0.06 20.02
C ALA A 192 5.51 -0.87 18.88
N CYS A 193 5.63 -2.20 18.93
CA CYS A 193 5.06 -3.10 17.93
C CYS A 193 3.53 -3.04 17.89
N ALA A 194 2.86 -2.96 19.03
CA ALA A 194 1.41 -2.80 19.09
C ALA A 194 0.95 -1.45 18.53
N LYS A 195 1.71 -0.39 18.82
CA LYS A 195 1.40 0.97 18.37
C LYS A 195 1.52 1.13 16.85
N VAL A 196 2.51 0.48 16.23
CA VAL A 196 2.78 0.62 14.79
C VAL A 196 2.10 -0.45 13.94
N CYS A 197 1.52 -1.49 14.55
CA CYS A 197 0.89 -2.58 13.81
C CYS A 197 -0.31 -2.07 13.00
N PRO A 198 -0.28 -2.09 11.66
CA PRO A 198 -1.39 -1.58 10.86
C PRO A 198 -2.64 -2.45 11.02
N ALA A 199 -2.48 -3.76 11.21
CA ALA A 199 -3.58 -4.69 11.43
C ALA A 199 -4.15 -4.62 12.86
N GLY A 200 -3.45 -3.97 13.81
CA GLY A 200 -3.86 -3.91 15.21
C GLY A 200 -3.96 -5.28 15.89
N CYS A 201 -3.19 -6.26 15.41
CA CYS A 201 -3.23 -7.64 15.90
C CYS A 201 -2.23 -7.93 17.01
N ILE A 202 -1.44 -6.95 17.43
CA ILE A 202 -0.48 -7.07 18.53
C ILE A 202 -1.04 -6.38 19.77
N ALA A 203 -1.09 -7.09 20.88
CA ALA A 203 -1.50 -6.55 22.16
C ALA A 203 -0.40 -6.72 23.23
N LEU A 204 -0.51 -5.97 24.32
CA LEU A 204 0.33 -6.20 25.49
C LEU A 204 -0.48 -6.99 26.54
N LYS A 205 0.03 -8.14 26.96
CA LYS A 205 -0.52 -8.93 28.08
C LYS A 205 0.61 -9.23 29.06
N GLY A 206 0.37 -8.95 30.34
CA GLY A 206 1.39 -9.16 31.38
C GLY A 206 2.71 -8.40 31.11
N GLY A 207 2.64 -7.23 30.45
CA GLY A 207 3.83 -6.44 30.12
C GLY A 207 4.63 -6.98 28.93
N LYS A 208 4.12 -7.94 28.18
CA LYS A 208 4.78 -8.52 26.99
C LYS A 208 3.85 -8.41 25.78
N ALA A 209 4.45 -8.32 24.59
CA ALA A 209 3.69 -8.38 23.33
C ALA A 209 3.19 -9.80 23.07
N VAL A 210 1.95 -9.89 22.57
CA VAL A 210 1.30 -11.13 22.16
C VAL A 210 0.53 -10.92 20.87
#